data_dea056b240b09c50a4e2256fa46cc644
#
_entry.id   dea056b240b09c50a4e2256fa46cc644
#
_cell.length_a   1.000
_cell.length_b   1.000
_cell.length_c   1.000
_cell.angle_alpha   90.00
_cell.angle_beta   90.00
_cell.angle_gamma   90.00
#
_symmetry.space_group_name_H-M   'P 1'
#
loop_
_entity.id
_entity.type
_entity.pdbx_description
1 polymer ?
#
loop_
_entity_poly.entity_id
_entity_poly.type
_entity_poly.pdbx_seq_one_letter_code
_entity_poly.pdbx_strand_id
1 'polypeptide(L)'
;MENIDDTTAFMNVMPKEVMSRIYNLNDYTKVVGSHERTPMQELNMEILDLLKSLGFSLEMEGTYLLTDVVMAAYIFLHNAMENGEDYNLYYSYLQRLMKNPYSQFYFDLARNEHAMGTTTMHNRINSAFLERKKEHINKSVEHEIFGYNKDGDIYDHSLEMAKYLYDRDQTKNKKR
;
A
#
# COMPACT_ATOMS: atom_id res chain seq x y z
N MET A 1 7.60 29.60 10.08
CA MET A 1 8.31 29.47 8.77
C MET A 1 9.51 28.52 8.80
N GLU A 2 9.69 27.84 9.89
CA GLU A 2 10.87 26.96 10.10
C GLU A 2 10.59 25.45 9.93
N ASN A 3 9.40 25.03 9.52
CA ASN A 3 9.03 23.61 9.46
C ASN A 3 9.00 23.01 8.05
N ILE A 4 9.42 23.75 7.02
CA ILE A 4 9.41 23.25 5.64
C ILE A 4 10.60 22.30 5.41
N ASP A 5 11.76 22.58 6.01
CA ASP A 5 12.97 21.78 5.84
C ASP A 5 12.88 20.43 6.54
N ASP A 6 12.33 20.37 7.75
CA ASP A 6 12.18 19.12 8.50
C ASP A 6 11.17 18.17 7.83
N THR A 7 10.06 18.71 7.30
CA THR A 7 9.06 17.92 6.61
C THR A 7 9.60 17.35 5.30
N THR A 8 10.41 18.12 4.58
CA THR A 8 11.02 17.68 3.32
C THR A 8 12.11 16.65 3.57
N ALA A 9 12.94 16.85 4.60
CA ALA A 9 13.94 15.87 5.02
C ALA A 9 13.28 14.57 5.49
N PHE A 10 12.19 14.64 6.26
CA PHE A 10 11.41 13.49 6.69
C PHE A 10 10.77 12.75 5.51
N MET A 11 10.17 13.46 4.56
CA MET A 11 9.60 12.87 3.35
C MET A 11 10.63 12.17 2.46
N ASN A 12 11.88 12.63 2.48
CA ASN A 12 12.96 12.02 1.71
C ASN A 12 13.59 10.79 2.40
N VAL A 13 13.64 10.78 3.73
CA VAL A 13 14.30 9.74 4.52
C VAL A 13 13.36 8.57 4.80
N MET A 14 12.12 8.84 5.21
CA MET A 14 11.17 7.79 5.62
C MET A 14 10.80 6.83 4.47
N PRO A 15 10.51 7.28 3.23
CA PRO A 15 10.24 6.36 2.15
C PRO A 15 11.42 5.44 1.84
N LYS A 16 12.66 5.93 1.91
CA LYS A 16 13.85 5.11 1.70
C LYS A 16 14.02 4.03 2.78
N GLU A 17 13.75 4.35 4.04
CA GLU A 17 13.82 3.36 5.13
C GLU A 17 12.72 2.32 5.00
N VAL A 18 11.49 2.74 4.70
CA VAL A 18 10.37 1.83 4.46
C VAL A 18 10.68 0.96 3.24
N MET A 19 11.14 1.56 2.15
CA MET A 19 11.48 0.85 0.93
C MET A 19 12.68 -0.09 1.12
N SER A 20 13.73 0.34 1.82
CA SER A 20 14.87 -0.54 2.12
C SER A 20 14.47 -1.74 2.98
N ARG A 21 13.49 -1.61 3.85
CA ARG A 21 12.93 -2.74 4.62
C ARG A 21 12.07 -3.65 3.75
N ILE A 22 11.35 -3.11 2.78
CA ILE A 22 10.65 -3.90 1.75
C ILE A 22 11.67 -4.66 0.89
N TYR A 23 12.78 -4.03 0.53
CA TYR A 23 13.86 -4.67 -0.28
C TYR A 23 14.72 -5.65 0.51
N ASN A 24 14.85 -5.49 1.80
CA ASN A 24 15.47 -6.50 2.68
C ASN A 24 14.59 -7.74 2.85
N LEU A 25 13.50 -7.84 2.10
CA LEU A 25 12.66 -9.04 1.98
C LEU A 25 13.42 -10.28 1.52
N ASN A 26 14.60 -10.14 0.94
CA ASN A 26 15.49 -11.27 0.71
C ASN A 26 15.81 -12.05 2.00
N ASP A 27 15.74 -11.43 3.17
CA ASP A 27 15.88 -12.13 4.44
C ASP A 27 14.62 -12.94 4.82
N TYR A 28 13.44 -12.54 4.37
CA TYR A 28 12.19 -13.29 4.55
C TYR A 28 12.04 -14.46 3.57
N THR A 29 12.71 -14.42 2.45
CA THR A 29 12.71 -15.54 1.48
C THR A 29 13.69 -16.64 1.84
N LYS A 30 14.56 -16.44 2.82
CA LYS A 30 15.57 -17.43 3.26
C LYS A 30 15.03 -18.52 4.18
N VAL A 31 13.76 -18.56 4.49
CA VAL A 31 13.14 -19.75 5.08
C VAL A 31 12.86 -20.75 3.96
N VAL A 32 13.96 -21.12 3.28
CA VAL A 32 13.96 -22.17 2.27
C VAL A 32 13.69 -23.48 3.00
N GLY A 33 12.54 -24.09 2.76
CA GLY A 33 12.20 -25.42 3.23
C GLY A 33 10.99 -25.54 4.15
N SER A 34 10.36 -24.42 4.61
CA SER A 34 9.06 -24.50 5.24
C SER A 34 7.96 -24.32 4.19
N HIS A 35 6.94 -25.20 4.23
CA HIS A 35 5.72 -25.04 3.44
C HIS A 35 4.83 -23.89 3.99
N GLU A 36 5.28 -23.22 5.04
CA GLU A 36 4.58 -22.10 5.65
C GLU A 36 4.87 -20.80 4.89
N ARG A 37 3.82 -20.03 4.62
CA ARG A 37 3.95 -18.72 3.99
C ARG A 37 4.60 -17.74 4.97
N THR A 38 5.48 -16.89 4.43
CA THR A 38 6.00 -15.76 5.22
C THR A 38 4.88 -14.75 5.49
N PRO A 39 4.98 -13.92 6.57
CA PRO A 39 4.02 -12.85 6.83
C PRO A 39 3.80 -11.93 5.64
N MET A 40 4.82 -11.69 4.85
CA MET A 40 4.71 -10.87 3.63
C MET A 40 3.95 -11.57 2.51
N GLN A 41 4.14 -12.86 2.35
CA GLN A 41 3.35 -13.65 1.38
C GLN A 41 1.88 -13.69 1.79
N GLU A 42 1.60 -13.81 3.08
CA GLU A 42 0.22 -13.75 3.60
C GLU A 42 -0.40 -12.39 3.35
N LEU A 43 0.30 -11.29 3.66
CA LEU A 43 -0.16 -9.94 3.40
C LEU A 43 -0.42 -9.72 1.89
N ASN A 44 0.49 -10.17 1.05
CA ASN A 44 0.31 -10.07 -0.41
C ASN A 44 -0.95 -10.80 -0.88
N MET A 45 -1.20 -12.00 -0.38
CA MET A 45 -2.41 -12.76 -0.70
C MET A 45 -3.68 -12.07 -0.19
N GLU A 46 -3.65 -11.53 1.03
CA GLU A 46 -4.78 -10.79 1.60
C GLU A 46 -5.12 -9.53 0.77
N ILE A 47 -4.10 -8.82 0.28
CA ILE A 47 -4.31 -7.65 -0.58
C ILE A 47 -4.90 -8.08 -1.93
N LEU A 48 -4.39 -9.14 -2.54
CA LEU A 48 -4.93 -9.66 -3.80
C LEU A 48 -6.38 -10.12 -3.65
N ASP A 49 -6.72 -10.80 -2.56
CA ASP A 49 -8.11 -11.21 -2.27
C ASP A 49 -9.01 -9.99 -2.07
N LEU A 50 -8.51 -8.96 -1.39
CA LEU A 50 -9.21 -7.68 -1.24
C LEU A 50 -9.47 -7.02 -2.61
N LEU A 51 -8.45 -6.90 -3.45
CA LEU A 51 -8.58 -6.31 -4.78
C LEU A 51 -9.56 -7.10 -5.65
N LYS A 52 -9.51 -8.42 -5.60
CA LYS A 52 -10.48 -9.28 -6.28
C LYS A 52 -11.90 -9.02 -5.80
N SER A 53 -12.12 -8.87 -4.50
CA SER A 53 -13.44 -8.54 -3.94
C SER A 53 -13.94 -7.15 -4.34
N LEU A 54 -13.03 -6.26 -4.73
CA LEU A 54 -13.33 -4.92 -5.25
C LEU A 54 -13.44 -4.87 -6.79
N GLY A 55 -13.46 -6.03 -7.44
CA GLY A 55 -13.69 -6.15 -8.88
C GLY A 55 -12.44 -6.00 -9.74
N PHE A 56 -11.24 -5.92 -9.16
CA PHE A 56 -10.00 -5.88 -9.94
C PHE A 56 -9.69 -7.21 -10.60
N SER A 57 -9.20 -7.16 -11.84
CA SER A 57 -8.78 -8.36 -12.58
C SER A 57 -7.36 -8.76 -12.20
N LEU A 58 -7.19 -10.01 -11.81
CA LEU A 58 -5.86 -10.59 -11.53
C LEU A 58 -5.03 -10.86 -12.80
N GLU A 59 -5.60 -10.67 -13.97
CA GLU A 59 -4.89 -10.77 -15.26
C GLU A 59 -4.18 -9.47 -15.64
N MET A 60 -4.50 -8.36 -14.96
CA MET A 60 -3.93 -7.05 -15.25
C MET A 60 -2.68 -6.79 -14.41
N GLU A 61 -1.59 -6.39 -15.06
CA GLU A 61 -0.35 -5.99 -14.39
C GLU A 61 -0.56 -4.85 -13.37
N GLY A 62 -1.43 -3.89 -13.70
CA GLY A 62 -1.77 -2.79 -12.81
C GLY A 62 -2.34 -3.23 -11.46
N THR A 63 -3.00 -4.39 -11.39
CA THR A 63 -3.49 -4.97 -10.15
C THR A 63 -2.34 -5.38 -9.22
N TYR A 64 -1.28 -5.96 -9.76
CA TYR A 64 -0.09 -6.33 -8.98
C TYR A 64 0.72 -5.12 -8.56
N LEU A 65 0.82 -4.10 -9.42
CA LEU A 65 1.45 -2.82 -9.07
C LEU A 65 0.68 -2.12 -7.94
N LEU A 66 -0.65 -2.14 -7.99
CA LEU A 66 -1.50 -1.62 -6.92
C LEU A 66 -1.31 -2.41 -5.62
N THR A 67 -1.16 -3.73 -5.71
CA THR A 67 -0.85 -4.57 -4.54
C THR A 67 0.42 -4.09 -3.83
N ASP A 68 1.47 -3.78 -4.58
CA ASP A 68 2.73 -3.30 -4.01
C ASP A 68 2.57 -1.90 -3.40
N VAL A 69 1.79 -1.02 -4.01
CA VAL A 69 1.47 0.30 -3.43
C VAL A 69 0.74 0.15 -2.08
N VAL A 70 -0.30 -0.67 -2.03
CA VAL A 70 -1.06 -0.93 -0.80
C VAL A 70 -0.19 -1.58 0.27
N MET A 71 0.64 -2.53 -0.12
CA MET A 71 1.57 -3.22 0.78
C MET A 71 2.61 -2.26 1.36
N ALA A 72 3.19 -1.40 0.54
CA ALA A 72 4.15 -0.39 1.00
C ALA A 72 3.51 0.59 2.00
N ALA A 73 2.29 1.04 1.74
CA ALA A 73 1.54 1.90 2.64
C ALA A 73 1.21 1.19 3.97
N TYR A 74 0.78 -0.06 3.93
CA TYR A 74 0.54 -0.88 5.12
C TYR A 74 1.80 -1.03 5.99
N ILE A 75 2.92 -1.37 5.37
CA ILE A 75 4.19 -1.56 6.08
C ILE A 75 4.66 -0.25 6.70
N PHE A 76 4.46 0.88 6.01
CA PHE A 76 4.78 2.19 6.58
C PHE A 76 4.01 2.44 7.88
N LEU A 77 2.69 2.22 7.89
CA LEU A 77 1.85 2.37 9.08
C LEU A 77 2.25 1.39 10.19
N HIS A 78 2.46 0.14 9.83
CA HIS A 78 2.86 -0.90 10.77
C HIS A 78 4.20 -0.58 11.46
N ASN A 79 5.20 -0.20 10.69
CA ASN A 79 6.53 0.14 11.22
C ASN A 79 6.51 1.40 12.09
N ALA A 80 5.72 2.40 11.72
CA ALA A 80 5.55 3.59 12.55
C ALA A 80 4.99 3.24 13.93
N MET A 81 3.99 2.36 13.98
CA MET A 81 3.37 1.94 15.24
C MET A 81 4.30 1.05 16.07
N GLU A 82 5.03 0.13 15.45
CA GLU A 82 6.03 -0.69 16.15
C GLU A 82 7.15 0.15 16.78
N ASN A 83 7.47 1.30 16.19
CA ASN A 83 8.44 2.25 16.75
C ASN A 83 7.83 3.22 17.78
N GLY A 84 6.55 3.08 18.14
CA GLY A 84 5.87 3.92 19.12
C GLY A 84 5.54 5.33 18.63
N GLU A 85 5.47 5.52 17.33
CA GLU A 85 5.21 6.83 16.71
C GLU A 85 3.72 7.18 16.75
N ASP A 86 3.40 8.47 16.55
CA ASP A 86 2.01 8.95 16.49
C ASP A 86 1.32 8.52 15.18
N TYR A 87 0.28 7.70 15.29
CA TYR A 87 -0.44 7.17 14.13
C TYR A 87 -0.98 8.29 13.23
N ASN A 88 -1.62 9.30 13.80
CA ASN A 88 -2.27 10.35 13.02
C ASN A 88 -1.24 11.18 12.26
N LEU A 89 -0.10 11.44 12.88
CA LEU A 89 1.01 12.15 12.25
C LEU A 89 1.54 11.36 11.04
N TYR A 90 1.84 10.08 11.23
CA TYR A 90 2.39 9.22 10.17
C TYR A 90 1.38 8.94 9.07
N TYR A 91 0.11 8.77 9.42
CA TYR A 91 -0.96 8.67 8.43
C TYR A 91 -1.04 9.94 7.56
N SER A 92 -0.93 11.11 8.15
CA SER A 92 -0.92 12.39 7.42
C SER A 92 0.29 12.53 6.49
N TYR A 93 1.47 12.08 6.93
CA TYR A 93 2.66 12.04 6.08
C TYR A 93 2.48 11.10 4.89
N LEU A 94 2.02 9.88 5.15
CA LEU A 94 1.77 8.90 4.11
C LEU A 94 0.74 9.41 3.09
N GLN A 95 -0.32 10.05 3.58
CA GLN A 95 -1.33 10.67 2.71
C GLN A 95 -0.73 11.71 1.77
N ARG A 96 0.16 12.57 2.27
CA ARG A 96 0.85 13.56 1.44
C ARG A 96 1.77 12.92 0.41
N LEU A 97 2.52 11.90 0.80
CA LEU A 97 3.39 11.16 -0.11
C LEU A 97 2.59 10.49 -1.22
N MET A 98 1.49 9.83 -0.88
CA MET A 98 0.68 9.09 -1.83
C MET A 98 -0.15 9.99 -2.75
N LYS A 99 -0.53 11.18 -2.31
CA LYS A 99 -1.22 12.18 -3.17
C LYS A 99 -0.32 12.82 -4.23
N ASN A 100 0.99 12.79 -4.03
CA ASN A 100 1.93 13.30 -5.00
C ASN A 100 2.43 12.17 -5.90
N PRO A 101 1.99 12.08 -7.18
CA PRO A 101 2.39 11.01 -8.09
C PRO A 101 3.88 11.03 -8.44
N TYR A 102 4.58 12.12 -8.17
CA TYR A 102 6.02 12.29 -8.39
C TYR A 102 6.83 12.17 -7.10
N SER A 103 6.23 11.71 -6.00
CA SER A 103 6.94 11.52 -4.75
C SER A 103 7.98 10.38 -4.85
N GLN A 104 8.96 10.43 -3.95
CA GLN A 104 9.97 9.38 -3.83
C GLN A 104 9.35 7.99 -3.56
N PHE A 105 8.21 7.95 -2.87
CA PHE A 105 7.46 6.74 -2.61
C PHE A 105 7.15 5.95 -3.90
N TYR A 106 6.55 6.62 -4.90
CA TYR A 106 6.22 5.96 -6.17
C TYR A 106 7.45 5.76 -7.07
N PHE A 107 8.39 6.70 -7.01
CA PHE A 107 9.63 6.58 -7.77
C PHE A 107 10.41 5.32 -7.39
N ASP A 108 10.57 5.07 -6.10
CA ASP A 108 11.29 3.91 -5.60
C ASP A 108 10.55 2.61 -5.93
N LEU A 109 9.23 2.56 -5.77
CA LEU A 109 8.42 1.42 -6.18
C LEU A 109 8.56 1.11 -7.67
N ALA A 110 8.38 2.11 -8.52
CA ALA A 110 8.43 1.91 -9.95
C ALA A 110 9.81 1.47 -10.43
N ARG A 111 10.85 2.15 -10.00
CA ARG A 111 12.20 1.93 -10.51
C ARG A 111 12.87 0.70 -9.93
N ASN A 112 12.80 0.52 -8.62
CA ASN A 112 13.57 -0.53 -7.95
C ASN A 112 12.88 -1.89 -8.00
N GLU A 113 11.55 -1.92 -7.87
CA GLU A 113 10.79 -3.18 -7.90
C GLU A 113 10.42 -3.61 -9.32
N HIS A 114 10.11 -2.68 -10.19
CA HIS A 114 9.51 -2.99 -11.48
C HIS A 114 10.34 -2.53 -12.68
N ALA A 115 11.49 -1.89 -12.47
CA ALA A 115 12.37 -1.35 -13.50
C ALA A 115 11.62 -0.50 -14.55
N MET A 116 10.63 0.28 -14.11
CA MET A 116 9.81 1.14 -14.97
C MET A 116 9.79 2.59 -14.49
N GLY A 117 9.31 3.49 -15.33
CA GLY A 117 9.05 4.88 -14.95
C GLY A 117 7.78 5.00 -14.10
N THR A 118 7.74 6.01 -13.25
CA THR A 118 6.58 6.30 -12.38
C THR A 118 5.31 6.53 -13.18
N THR A 119 5.38 7.27 -14.30
CA THR A 119 4.24 7.51 -15.18
C THR A 119 3.68 6.20 -15.76
N THR A 120 4.54 5.29 -16.17
CA THR A 120 4.12 3.97 -16.68
C THR A 120 3.41 3.18 -15.60
N MET A 121 3.93 3.17 -14.39
CA MET A 121 3.31 2.50 -13.24
C MET A 121 1.91 3.07 -12.97
N HIS A 122 1.78 4.40 -12.88
CA HIS A 122 0.48 5.05 -12.65
C HIS A 122 -0.52 4.77 -13.75
N ASN A 123 -0.11 4.79 -15.01
CA ASN A 123 -0.98 4.48 -16.14
C ASN A 123 -1.51 3.05 -16.09
N ARG A 124 -0.68 2.08 -15.70
CA ARG A 124 -1.08 0.68 -15.55
C ARG A 124 -2.04 0.48 -14.38
N ILE A 125 -1.76 1.11 -13.24
CA ILE A 125 -2.67 1.09 -12.09
C ILE A 125 -4.00 1.74 -12.45
N ASN A 126 -3.99 2.89 -13.11
CA ASN A 126 -5.21 3.56 -13.55
C ASN A 126 -6.02 2.68 -14.50
N SER A 127 -5.38 1.98 -15.41
CA SER A 127 -6.07 1.02 -16.31
C SER A 127 -6.74 -0.10 -15.52
N ALA A 128 -6.10 -0.61 -14.46
CA ALA A 128 -6.70 -1.62 -13.58
C ALA A 128 -7.96 -1.09 -12.86
N PHE A 129 -7.95 0.17 -12.44
CA PHE A 129 -9.14 0.82 -11.84
C PHE A 129 -10.29 0.96 -12.87
N LEU A 130 -9.97 1.36 -14.10
CA LEU A 130 -10.98 1.55 -15.16
C LEU A 130 -11.61 0.22 -15.60
N GLU A 131 -10.85 -0.86 -15.59
CA GLU A 131 -11.29 -2.20 -16.00
C GLU A 131 -11.94 -3.01 -14.85
N ARG A 132 -12.19 -2.40 -13.69
CA ARG A 132 -12.89 -3.06 -12.59
C ARG A 132 -14.27 -3.53 -13.04
N LYS A 133 -14.57 -4.79 -12.76
CA LYS A 133 -15.87 -5.40 -13.08
C LYS A 133 -16.88 -5.06 -11.97
N LYS A 134 -17.75 -4.09 -12.25
CA LYS A 134 -18.74 -3.58 -11.28
C LYS A 134 -19.67 -4.67 -10.72
N GLU A 135 -20.01 -5.66 -11.54
CA GLU A 135 -20.83 -6.81 -11.16
C GLU A 135 -20.12 -7.75 -10.17
N HIS A 136 -18.80 -7.73 -10.11
CA HIS A 136 -17.99 -8.55 -9.20
C HIS A 136 -17.59 -7.83 -7.91
N ILE A 137 -18.00 -6.59 -7.73
CA ILE A 137 -17.68 -5.82 -6.53
C ILE A 137 -18.54 -6.31 -5.36
N ASN A 138 -17.87 -6.74 -4.30
CA ASN A 138 -18.53 -6.94 -3.01
C ASN A 138 -18.89 -5.58 -2.40
N LYS A 139 -20.16 -5.22 -2.48
CA LYS A 139 -20.66 -3.90 -2.04
C LYS A 139 -20.46 -3.66 -0.54
N SER A 140 -20.51 -4.68 0.27
CA SER A 140 -20.27 -4.57 1.72
C SER A 140 -18.84 -4.18 2.00
N VAL A 141 -17.88 -4.87 1.37
CA VAL A 141 -16.45 -4.60 1.50
C VAL A 141 -16.11 -3.21 0.95
N GLU A 142 -16.64 -2.85 -0.22
CA GLU A 142 -16.44 -1.53 -0.82
C GLU A 142 -16.92 -0.42 0.12
N HIS A 143 -18.10 -0.59 0.72
CA HIS A 143 -18.65 0.38 1.65
C HIS A 143 -17.83 0.48 2.95
N GLU A 144 -17.37 -0.65 3.46
CA GLU A 144 -16.55 -0.68 4.68
C GLU A 144 -15.22 0.05 4.50
N ILE A 145 -14.59 -0.06 3.33
CA ILE A 145 -13.31 0.57 3.03
C ILE A 145 -13.47 2.05 2.67
N PHE A 146 -14.34 2.35 1.72
CA PHE A 146 -14.45 3.67 1.09
C PHE A 146 -15.62 4.50 1.62
N GLY A 147 -16.58 3.89 2.32
CA GLY A 147 -17.77 4.59 2.80
C GLY A 147 -18.52 5.25 1.65
N TYR A 148 -18.70 6.56 1.73
CA TYR A 148 -19.34 7.37 0.69
C TYR A 148 -18.37 7.91 -0.37
N ASN A 149 -17.06 7.77 -0.18
CA ASN A 149 -16.03 8.28 -1.08
C ASN A 149 -15.66 7.26 -2.17
N LYS A 150 -16.68 6.73 -2.86
CA LYS A 150 -16.48 5.71 -3.91
C LYS A 150 -15.81 6.23 -5.17
N ASP A 151 -15.90 7.55 -5.39
CA ASP A 151 -15.34 8.24 -6.54
C ASP A 151 -14.01 8.94 -6.23
N GLY A 152 -13.37 8.57 -5.13
CA GLY A 152 -12.03 9.03 -4.77
C GLY A 152 -10.99 8.65 -5.83
N ASP A 153 -9.88 9.37 -5.86
CA ASP A 153 -8.80 9.03 -6.77
C ASP A 153 -8.06 7.74 -6.35
N ILE A 154 -7.23 7.24 -7.25
CA ILE A 154 -6.50 5.98 -7.03
C ILE A 154 -5.57 6.04 -5.81
N TYR A 155 -5.08 7.22 -5.46
CA TYR A 155 -4.16 7.41 -4.33
C TYR A 155 -4.90 7.36 -3.00
N ASP A 156 -6.04 8.03 -2.92
CA ASP A 156 -6.93 7.97 -1.75
C ASP A 156 -7.43 6.53 -1.54
N HIS A 157 -7.86 5.85 -2.59
CA HIS A 157 -8.31 4.45 -2.51
C HIS A 157 -7.20 3.51 -2.05
N SER A 158 -5.98 3.68 -2.54
CA SER A 158 -4.83 2.86 -2.13
C SER A 158 -4.51 3.02 -0.65
N LEU A 159 -4.54 4.25 -0.16
CA LEU A 159 -4.31 4.54 1.25
C LEU A 159 -5.44 4.00 2.15
N GLU A 160 -6.69 4.15 1.73
CA GLU A 160 -7.84 3.62 2.47
C GLU A 160 -7.83 2.09 2.55
N MET A 161 -7.41 1.39 1.50
CA MET A 161 -7.19 -0.06 1.53
C MET A 161 -6.10 -0.45 2.53
N ALA A 162 -4.97 0.24 2.54
CA ALA A 162 -3.90 -0.02 3.49
C ALA A 162 -4.34 0.22 4.94
N LYS A 163 -5.07 1.31 5.19
CA LYS A 163 -5.64 1.63 6.51
C LYS A 163 -6.63 0.55 6.96
N TYR A 164 -7.52 0.12 6.09
CA TYR A 164 -8.50 -0.94 6.39
C TYR A 164 -7.81 -2.24 6.84
N LEU A 165 -6.78 -2.67 6.11
CA LEU A 165 -6.02 -3.86 6.44
C LEU A 165 -5.29 -3.70 7.78
N TYR A 166 -4.69 -2.54 8.00
CA TYR A 166 -3.99 -2.24 9.24
C TYR A 166 -4.95 -2.28 10.46
N ASP A 167 -6.08 -1.57 10.38
CA ASP A 167 -7.06 -1.48 11.47
C ASP A 167 -7.67 -2.87 11.78
N ARG A 168 -7.92 -3.68 10.75
CA ARG A 168 -8.40 -5.06 10.89
C ARG A 168 -7.40 -5.94 11.65
N ASP A 169 -6.13 -5.83 11.33
CA ASP A 169 -5.09 -6.64 11.96
C ASP A 169 -4.88 -6.23 13.43
N GLN A 170 -4.97 -4.94 13.74
CA GLN A 170 -4.95 -4.46 15.12
C GLN A 170 -6.13 -5.01 15.94
N THR A 171 -7.31 -5.12 15.32
CA THR A 171 -8.49 -5.69 15.98
C THR A 171 -8.35 -7.19 16.25
N LYS A 172 -7.74 -7.95 15.34
CA LYS A 172 -7.44 -9.37 15.53
C LYS A 172 -6.44 -9.59 16.66
N ASN A 173 -5.41 -8.76 16.75
CA ASN A 173 -4.36 -8.88 17.76
C ASN A 173 -4.86 -8.54 19.18
N LYS A 174 -5.83 -7.64 19.32
CA LYS A 174 -6.45 -7.31 20.62
C LYS A 174 -7.37 -8.40 21.17
N LYS A 175 -7.82 -9.35 20.34
CA LYS A 175 -8.70 -10.47 20.73
C LYS A 175 -7.94 -11.74 21.12
N ARG A 176 -6.63 -11.74 20.98
CA ARG A 176 -5.72 -12.80 21.41
C ARG A 176 -5.06 -12.45 22.74
#